data_e89cfceb455498eb215492a4712cf19f
#
_entry.id   e89cfceb455498eb215492a4712cf19f
#
_cell.length_a   1.000
_cell.length_b   1.000
_cell.length_c   1.000
_cell.angle_alpha   90.00
_cell.angle_beta   90.00
_cell.angle_gamma   90.00
#
_symmetry.space_group_name_H-M   'P 1'
#
loop_
_entity.id
_entity.type
_entity.pdbx_description
1 polymer ?
#
loop_
_entity_poly.entity_id
_entity_poly.type
_entity_poly.pdbx_seq_one_letter_code
_entity_poly.pdbx_strand_id
1 'polypeptide(L)'
;VTGRWEQRRLHIVTGKGGTGKTTVAAALATALAGQGKTVLIAEVEGRQGISQAFDVPPLSTDETQVARGRDGGSITGLSVDAKAALLEYLQMFYKLGRAGGMLEHFGVVDFATTIAPGVRDVLLIGKVYEAVRRRDERRGHKGEYPYDAVVLDAPPTGRIGKFLNVNAEFAGLAKMGPLHNQADSIMQLLHSSQTVVHIVALLEEMPVQETVEAVAELRELGLPVGELMINRVREPLLSDRARGMVRSAAAGGRARTRDLIAEDLRAAKVRVSAAMVDGLLDTAVNIDQRLELQDTEREDLAGLALPTTELPDVPGGVDAGALRELADVLRESGAI
;
A
#
# COMPACT_ATOMS: atom_id res chain seq x y z
N VAL A 1 17.66 -16.57 -3.53
CA VAL A 1 18.07 -15.30 -2.83
C VAL A 1 16.87 -14.86 -2.03
N THR A 2 17.03 -14.63 -0.73
CA THR A 2 15.98 -14.11 0.16
C THR A 2 15.68 -12.66 -0.20
N GLY A 3 14.43 -12.31 -0.36
CA GLY A 3 14.01 -10.94 -0.65
C GLY A 3 14.39 -9.96 0.48
N ARG A 4 14.53 -8.69 0.14
CA ARG A 4 15.01 -7.62 1.04
C ARG A 4 14.17 -7.49 2.31
N TRP A 5 12.87 -7.64 2.20
CA TRP A 5 11.89 -7.46 3.28
C TRP A 5 11.18 -8.76 3.70
N GLU A 6 11.52 -9.87 3.09
CA GLU A 6 10.86 -11.18 3.29
C GLU A 6 10.82 -11.64 4.75
N GLN A 7 11.84 -11.28 5.54
CA GLN A 7 11.95 -11.68 6.96
C GLN A 7 11.18 -10.76 7.92
N ARG A 8 10.56 -9.70 7.41
CA ARG A 8 9.74 -8.80 8.24
C ARG A 8 8.40 -9.47 8.56
N ARG A 9 7.91 -9.23 9.76
CA ARG A 9 6.62 -9.78 10.21
C ARG A 9 5.46 -8.81 10.02
N LEU A 10 5.73 -7.50 10.10
CA LEU A 10 4.74 -6.45 9.90
C LEU A 10 5.17 -5.58 8.72
N HIS A 11 4.39 -5.64 7.66
CA HIS A 11 4.51 -4.78 6.49
C HIS A 11 3.37 -3.75 6.52
N ILE A 12 3.69 -2.50 6.63
CA ILE A 12 2.72 -1.39 6.60
C ILE A 12 2.80 -0.75 5.22
N VAL A 13 1.70 -0.70 4.50
CA VAL A 13 1.63 -0.11 3.15
C VAL A 13 0.84 1.19 3.22
N THR A 14 1.49 2.31 2.94
CA THR A 14 0.89 3.64 2.91
C THR A 14 1.20 4.36 1.60
N GLY A 15 0.66 5.55 1.39
CA GLY A 15 0.82 6.39 0.20
C GLY A 15 -0.37 7.34 0.09
N LYS A 16 -0.32 8.29 -0.83
CA LYS A 16 -1.41 9.23 -1.07
C LYS A 16 -2.74 8.52 -1.38
N GLY A 17 -3.86 9.20 -1.13
CA GLY A 17 -5.17 8.71 -1.58
C GLY A 17 -5.21 8.50 -3.10
N GLY A 18 -5.62 7.31 -3.56
CA GLY A 18 -5.71 7.00 -5.00
C GLY A 18 -4.46 6.40 -5.63
N THR A 19 -3.32 6.29 -4.94
CA THR A 19 -2.09 5.68 -5.48
C THR A 19 -2.16 4.15 -5.67
N GLY A 20 -3.23 3.51 -5.21
CA GLY A 20 -3.40 2.05 -5.31
C GLY A 20 -2.79 1.27 -4.15
N LYS A 21 -2.69 1.86 -2.96
CA LYS A 21 -2.18 1.21 -1.74
C LYS A 21 -2.74 -0.18 -1.50
N THR A 22 -4.06 -0.31 -1.53
CA THR A 22 -4.76 -1.58 -1.32
C THR A 22 -4.36 -2.64 -2.33
N THR A 23 -4.23 -2.26 -3.61
CA THR A 23 -3.76 -3.16 -4.68
C THR A 23 -2.33 -3.62 -4.41
N VAL A 24 -1.45 -2.69 -4.03
CA VAL A 24 -0.05 -3.00 -3.72
C VAL A 24 0.06 -3.84 -2.45
N ALA A 25 -0.74 -3.57 -1.42
CA ALA A 25 -0.80 -4.40 -0.21
C ALA A 25 -1.28 -5.83 -0.54
N ALA A 26 -2.30 -5.97 -1.40
CA ALA A 26 -2.79 -7.27 -1.87
C ALA A 26 -1.74 -8.01 -2.72
N ALA A 27 -1.02 -7.32 -3.61
CA ALA A 27 0.08 -7.88 -4.38
C ALA A 27 1.25 -8.33 -3.49
N LEU A 28 1.60 -7.54 -2.47
CA LEU A 28 2.63 -7.88 -1.48
C LEU A 28 2.23 -9.13 -0.68
N ALA A 29 0.99 -9.20 -0.19
CA ALA A 29 0.48 -10.40 0.48
C ALA A 29 0.50 -11.63 -0.46
N THR A 30 0.19 -11.44 -1.75
CA THR A 30 0.23 -12.49 -2.77
C THR A 30 1.67 -12.96 -3.02
N ALA A 31 2.65 -12.04 -3.06
CA ALA A 31 4.07 -12.36 -3.22
C ALA A 31 4.58 -13.20 -2.05
N LEU A 32 4.28 -12.81 -0.81
CA LEU A 32 4.64 -13.53 0.41
C LEU A 32 3.99 -14.92 0.47
N ALA A 33 2.68 -15.01 0.18
CA ALA A 33 1.98 -16.30 0.14
C ALA A 33 2.47 -17.20 -1.01
N GLY A 34 2.96 -16.61 -2.09
CA GLY A 34 3.59 -17.33 -3.20
C GLY A 34 4.89 -18.04 -2.81
N GLN A 35 5.48 -17.70 -1.66
CA GLN A 35 6.66 -18.33 -1.06
C GLN A 35 6.30 -19.35 0.05
N GLY A 36 5.04 -19.76 0.12
CA GLY A 36 4.56 -20.73 1.11
C GLY A 36 4.18 -20.13 2.47
N LYS A 37 4.20 -18.80 2.64
CA LYS A 37 3.87 -18.14 3.92
C LYS A 37 2.38 -18.08 4.19
N THR A 38 2.01 -18.15 5.46
CA THR A 38 0.69 -17.78 5.96
C THR A 38 0.66 -16.29 6.24
N VAL A 39 -0.17 -15.54 5.49
CA VAL A 39 -0.21 -14.08 5.53
C VAL A 39 -1.57 -13.59 6.01
N LEU A 40 -1.58 -12.67 6.96
CA LEU A 40 -2.76 -11.88 7.28
C LEU A 40 -2.67 -10.54 6.53
N ILE A 41 -3.70 -10.18 5.77
CA ILE A 41 -3.86 -8.84 5.24
C ILE A 41 -5.01 -8.14 5.97
N ALA A 42 -4.72 -6.97 6.54
CA ALA A 42 -5.67 -6.20 7.32
C ALA A 42 -5.92 -4.83 6.68
N GLU A 43 -7.19 -4.43 6.61
CA GLU A 43 -7.56 -3.05 6.28
C GLU A 43 -8.11 -2.33 7.51
N VAL A 44 -7.76 -1.07 7.63
CA VAL A 44 -8.34 -0.16 8.61
C VAL A 44 -9.24 0.85 7.89
N GLU A 45 -10.31 1.31 8.39
CA GLU A 45 -11.26 2.25 7.76
C GLU A 45 -12.45 1.61 6.98
N GLY A 46 -12.56 0.28 6.92
CA GLY A 46 -13.75 -0.42 6.41
C GLY A 46 -14.10 -0.17 4.93
N ARG A 47 -13.09 0.14 4.10
CA ARG A 47 -13.29 0.49 2.68
C ARG A 47 -13.61 -0.70 1.78
N GLN A 48 -13.46 -1.92 2.30
CA GLN A 48 -13.66 -3.16 1.55
C GLN A 48 -12.79 -3.29 0.29
N GLY A 49 -11.65 -2.61 0.26
CA GLY A 49 -10.74 -2.64 -0.87
C GLY A 49 -10.05 -3.98 -1.04
N ILE A 50 -9.76 -4.67 0.07
CA ILE A 50 -9.15 -6.01 0.06
C ILE A 50 -10.14 -7.02 -0.53
N SER A 51 -11.41 -6.99 -0.11
CA SER A 51 -12.43 -7.90 -0.65
C SER A 51 -12.62 -7.72 -2.16
N GLN A 52 -12.57 -6.48 -2.64
CA GLN A 52 -12.62 -6.18 -4.08
C GLN A 52 -11.39 -6.69 -4.83
N ALA A 53 -10.18 -6.51 -4.25
CA ALA A 53 -8.93 -6.93 -4.87
C ALA A 53 -8.83 -8.46 -5.03
N PHE A 54 -9.41 -9.23 -4.11
CA PHE A 54 -9.42 -10.70 -4.14
C PHE A 54 -10.72 -11.30 -4.69
N ASP A 55 -11.68 -10.48 -5.12
CA ASP A 55 -13.01 -10.90 -5.60
C ASP A 55 -13.72 -11.85 -4.61
N VAL A 56 -13.77 -11.42 -3.34
CA VAL A 56 -14.44 -12.16 -2.26
C VAL A 56 -15.55 -11.31 -1.64
N PRO A 57 -16.49 -11.92 -0.90
CA PRO A 57 -17.49 -11.17 -0.15
C PRO A 57 -16.85 -10.14 0.80
N PRO A 58 -17.57 -9.07 1.18
CA PRO A 58 -17.06 -8.07 2.11
C PRO A 58 -16.46 -8.69 3.38
N LEU A 59 -15.27 -8.23 3.76
CA LEU A 59 -14.61 -8.70 4.98
C LEU A 59 -15.36 -8.24 6.21
N SER A 60 -15.47 -9.15 7.16
CA SER A 60 -15.96 -8.87 8.52
C SER A 60 -14.79 -8.59 9.47
N THR A 61 -15.11 -8.43 10.75
CA THR A 61 -14.13 -8.38 11.86
C THR A 61 -13.56 -9.75 12.22
N ASP A 62 -14.05 -10.82 11.59
CA ASP A 62 -13.50 -12.16 11.74
C ASP A 62 -12.49 -12.46 10.62
N GLU A 63 -11.43 -13.16 10.97
CA GLU A 63 -10.39 -13.60 10.05
C GLU A 63 -10.97 -14.58 9.01
N THR A 64 -10.94 -14.20 7.73
CA THR A 64 -11.52 -14.97 6.63
C THR A 64 -10.47 -15.28 5.58
N GLN A 65 -10.32 -16.54 5.18
CA GLN A 65 -9.39 -16.90 4.09
C GLN A 65 -9.86 -16.30 2.76
N VAL A 66 -9.02 -15.45 2.14
CA VAL A 66 -9.34 -14.75 0.87
C VAL A 66 -8.63 -15.35 -0.33
N ALA A 67 -7.44 -15.94 -0.14
CA ALA A 67 -6.72 -16.59 -1.22
C ALA A 67 -5.82 -17.72 -0.72
N ARG A 68 -5.34 -18.54 -1.65
CA ARG A 68 -4.30 -19.54 -1.44
C ARG A 68 -3.08 -19.20 -2.31
N GLY A 69 -1.91 -19.24 -1.69
CA GLY A 69 -0.63 -19.13 -2.37
C GLY A 69 -0.19 -20.47 -2.95
N ARG A 70 0.98 -20.47 -3.58
CA ARG A 70 1.70 -21.70 -3.96
C ARG A 70 2.34 -22.31 -2.70
N ASP A 71 2.80 -23.53 -2.80
CA ASP A 71 3.60 -24.23 -1.78
C ASP A 71 2.98 -24.23 -0.36
N GLY A 72 1.64 -24.27 -0.30
CA GLY A 72 0.91 -24.28 0.98
C GLY A 72 0.64 -22.92 1.60
N GLY A 73 1.10 -21.84 1.00
CA GLY A 73 0.85 -20.49 1.47
C GLY A 73 -0.64 -20.12 1.41
N SER A 74 -1.02 -19.18 2.25
CA SER A 74 -2.42 -18.71 2.33
C SER A 74 -2.50 -17.24 2.70
N ILE A 75 -3.60 -16.58 2.29
CA ILE A 75 -3.90 -15.21 2.66
C ILE A 75 -5.23 -15.18 3.39
N THR A 76 -5.21 -14.64 4.59
CA THR A 76 -6.39 -14.38 5.41
C THR A 76 -6.65 -12.88 5.43
N GLY A 77 -7.88 -12.45 5.17
CA GLY A 77 -8.31 -11.05 5.21
C GLY A 77 -8.97 -10.71 6.53
N LEU A 78 -8.77 -9.48 6.99
CA LEU A 78 -9.37 -8.93 8.20
C LEU A 78 -9.75 -7.46 7.98
N SER A 79 -11.01 -7.11 8.25
CA SER A 79 -11.42 -5.71 8.35
C SER A 79 -11.37 -5.27 9.81
N VAL A 80 -10.46 -4.35 10.15
CA VAL A 80 -10.31 -3.88 11.54
C VAL A 80 -11.27 -2.72 11.78
N ASP A 81 -12.21 -2.94 12.68
CA ASP A 81 -13.19 -1.95 13.12
C ASP A 81 -12.89 -1.46 14.55
N ALA A 82 -12.85 -0.14 14.73
CA ALA A 82 -12.49 0.46 16.02
C ALA A 82 -13.51 0.13 17.13
N LYS A 83 -14.80 -0.01 16.79
CA LYS A 83 -15.84 -0.36 17.75
C LYS A 83 -15.69 -1.81 18.21
N ALA A 84 -15.48 -2.72 17.26
CA ALA A 84 -15.22 -4.13 17.58
C ALA A 84 -13.94 -4.28 18.42
N ALA A 85 -12.85 -3.60 18.05
CA ALA A 85 -11.61 -3.59 18.80
C ALA A 85 -11.77 -3.03 20.21
N LEU A 86 -12.59 -1.98 20.41
CA LEU A 86 -12.91 -1.46 21.74
C LEU A 86 -13.67 -2.47 22.59
N LEU A 87 -14.68 -3.13 22.02
CA LEU A 87 -15.46 -4.14 22.74
C LEU A 87 -14.60 -5.31 23.18
N GLU A 88 -13.74 -5.84 22.31
CA GLU A 88 -12.77 -6.87 22.66
C GLU A 88 -11.82 -6.42 23.77
N TYR A 89 -11.30 -5.18 23.67
CA TYR A 89 -10.44 -4.60 24.68
C TYR A 89 -11.13 -4.53 26.05
N LEU A 90 -12.36 -4.02 26.09
CA LEU A 90 -13.14 -3.94 27.34
C LEU A 90 -13.44 -5.32 27.93
N GLN A 91 -13.74 -6.30 27.10
CA GLN A 91 -13.92 -7.69 27.54
C GLN A 91 -12.65 -8.29 28.17
N MET A 92 -11.49 -8.03 27.56
CA MET A 92 -10.19 -8.57 28.00
C MET A 92 -9.75 -7.98 29.35
N PHE A 93 -9.84 -6.66 29.50
CA PHE A 93 -9.27 -5.98 30.67
C PHE A 93 -10.26 -5.80 31.84
N TYR A 94 -11.55 -5.67 31.57
CA TYR A 94 -12.54 -5.41 32.59
C TYR A 94 -13.39 -6.63 32.95
N LYS A 95 -13.07 -7.82 32.39
CA LYS A 95 -13.81 -9.07 32.65
C LYS A 95 -15.33 -8.86 32.64
N LEU A 96 -15.80 -8.04 31.74
CA LEU A 96 -17.20 -7.72 31.55
C LEU A 96 -17.91 -8.97 30.98
N GLY A 97 -18.13 -9.97 31.83
CA GLY A 97 -18.87 -11.18 31.53
C GLY A 97 -20.24 -10.85 30.92
N ARG A 98 -21.30 -11.55 31.22
CA ARG A 98 -22.67 -11.33 30.70
C ARG A 98 -23.22 -9.89 30.75
N ALA A 99 -22.50 -8.92 31.32
CA ALA A 99 -22.80 -7.48 31.29
C ALA A 99 -22.50 -6.78 29.96
N GLY A 100 -21.80 -7.43 29.00
CA GLY A 100 -21.51 -6.85 27.68
C GLY A 100 -22.76 -6.43 26.91
N GLY A 101 -23.85 -7.18 26.99
CA GLY A 101 -25.14 -6.81 26.41
C GLY A 101 -25.83 -5.60 27.07
N MET A 102 -25.50 -5.29 28.33
CA MET A 102 -25.96 -4.09 29.02
C MET A 102 -25.22 -2.82 28.59
N LEU A 103 -23.91 -2.94 28.25
CA LEU A 103 -23.12 -1.84 27.71
C LEU A 103 -23.61 -1.38 26.32
N GLU A 104 -24.10 -2.29 25.50
CA GLU A 104 -24.74 -1.94 24.20
C GLU A 104 -25.99 -1.07 24.40
N HIS A 105 -26.73 -1.26 25.52
CA HIS A 105 -27.95 -0.51 25.81
C HIS A 105 -27.71 0.83 26.53
N PHE A 106 -26.59 1.03 27.18
CA PHE A 106 -26.31 2.23 28.00
C PHE A 106 -25.34 3.23 27.37
N GLY A 107 -25.42 3.47 26.05
CA GLY A 107 -24.70 4.59 25.44
C GLY A 107 -23.19 4.39 25.24
N VAL A 108 -22.63 3.19 25.48
CA VAL A 108 -21.25 2.87 25.03
C VAL A 108 -21.15 2.94 23.50
N VAL A 109 -22.26 2.73 22.80
CA VAL A 109 -22.36 2.95 21.34
C VAL A 109 -22.14 4.45 21.02
N ASP A 110 -22.73 5.36 21.80
CA ASP A 110 -22.52 6.81 21.63
C ASP A 110 -21.11 7.22 22.06
N PHE A 111 -20.55 6.58 23.09
CA PHE A 111 -19.16 6.78 23.49
C PHE A 111 -18.17 6.28 22.43
N ALA A 112 -18.43 5.13 21.83
CA ALA A 112 -17.60 4.58 20.75
C ALA A 112 -17.64 5.44 19.46
N THR A 113 -18.75 6.14 19.18
CA THR A 113 -18.86 7.08 18.06
C THR A 113 -18.19 8.43 18.35
N THR A 114 -17.97 8.74 19.64
CA THR A 114 -17.31 9.97 20.13
C THR A 114 -15.86 9.72 20.56
N ILE A 115 -15.30 8.51 20.30
CA ILE A 115 -13.91 8.20 20.62
C ILE A 115 -13.00 9.28 20.01
N ALA A 116 -12.16 9.90 20.84
CA ALA A 116 -11.13 10.79 20.36
C ALA A 116 -10.29 10.13 19.24
N PRO A 117 -9.97 10.84 18.16
CA PRO A 117 -9.32 10.25 16.98
C PRO A 117 -8.09 9.38 17.33
N GLY A 118 -7.26 9.80 18.26
CA GLY A 118 -6.08 9.06 18.70
C GLY A 118 -6.41 7.73 19.38
N VAL A 119 -7.46 7.63 20.19
CA VAL A 119 -7.88 6.36 20.82
C VAL A 119 -8.34 5.36 19.75
N ARG A 120 -9.04 5.86 18.72
CA ARG A 120 -9.45 5.03 17.58
C ARG A 120 -8.24 4.42 16.89
N ASP A 121 -7.24 5.22 16.56
CA ASP A 121 -6.06 4.77 15.83
C ASP A 121 -5.27 3.73 16.64
N VAL A 122 -5.18 3.89 17.97
CA VAL A 122 -4.56 2.91 18.86
C VAL A 122 -5.32 1.58 18.92
N LEU A 123 -6.64 1.62 18.95
CA LEU A 123 -7.43 0.38 18.93
C LEU A 123 -7.24 -0.37 17.60
N LEU A 124 -7.19 0.35 16.48
CA LEU A 124 -6.96 -0.23 15.16
C LEU A 124 -5.56 -0.87 15.07
N ILE A 125 -4.51 -0.13 15.41
CA ILE A 125 -3.15 -0.67 15.37
C ILE A 125 -2.92 -1.74 16.46
N GLY A 126 -3.62 -1.65 17.58
CA GLY A 126 -3.60 -2.64 18.66
C GLY A 126 -4.08 -4.01 18.21
N LYS A 127 -5.10 -4.08 17.33
CA LYS A 127 -5.56 -5.33 16.73
C LYS A 127 -4.53 -5.93 15.79
N VAL A 128 -3.87 -5.09 15.00
CA VAL A 128 -2.75 -5.51 14.12
C VAL A 128 -1.58 -6.01 14.97
N TYR A 129 -1.22 -5.29 16.04
CA TYR A 129 -0.20 -5.70 17.00
C TYR A 129 -0.51 -7.09 17.61
N GLU A 130 -1.76 -7.31 18.03
CA GLU A 130 -2.21 -8.60 18.56
C GLU A 130 -1.97 -9.71 17.53
N ALA A 131 -2.38 -9.51 16.27
CA ALA A 131 -2.20 -10.49 15.20
C ALA A 131 -0.72 -10.84 14.94
N VAL A 132 0.18 -9.85 14.99
CA VAL A 132 1.64 -10.07 14.84
C VAL A 132 2.23 -10.87 16.00
N ARG A 133 1.74 -10.64 17.22
CA ARG A 133 2.30 -11.22 18.46
C ARG A 133 1.62 -12.49 18.90
N ARG A 134 0.42 -12.75 18.44
CA ARG A 134 -0.39 -13.92 18.81
C ARG A 134 0.38 -15.22 18.59
N ARG A 135 0.23 -16.13 19.53
CA ARG A 135 0.76 -17.49 19.46
C ARG A 135 -0.38 -18.50 19.33
N ASP A 136 -0.18 -19.51 18.53
CA ASP A 136 -1.15 -20.56 18.36
C ASP A 136 -1.23 -21.42 19.64
N GLU A 137 -2.45 -21.66 20.11
CA GLU A 137 -2.72 -22.53 21.26
C GLU A 137 -3.21 -23.92 20.86
N ARG A 138 -3.43 -24.13 19.53
CA ARG A 138 -3.90 -25.43 19.02
C ARG A 138 -2.89 -26.54 19.26
N ARG A 139 -3.42 -27.73 19.56
CA ARG A 139 -2.58 -28.92 19.80
C ARG A 139 -1.76 -29.24 18.54
N GLY A 140 -0.46 -29.31 18.67
CA GLY A 140 0.48 -29.55 17.57
C GLY A 140 1.15 -28.30 17.01
N HIS A 141 0.60 -27.10 17.27
CA HIS A 141 1.14 -25.81 16.84
C HIS A 141 1.38 -24.84 17.99
N LYS A 142 1.29 -25.33 19.24
CA LYS A 142 1.39 -24.50 20.43
C LYS A 142 2.69 -23.71 20.47
N GLY A 143 2.56 -22.38 20.52
CA GLY A 143 3.68 -21.44 20.58
C GLY A 143 4.20 -20.99 19.20
N GLU A 144 3.72 -21.56 18.10
CA GLU A 144 3.98 -21.07 16.75
C GLU A 144 3.21 -19.78 16.47
N TYR A 145 3.64 -19.02 15.49
CA TYR A 145 2.87 -17.89 15.02
C TYR A 145 1.82 -18.38 14.01
N PRO A 146 0.53 -17.97 14.14
CA PRO A 146 -0.49 -18.32 13.16
C PRO A 146 -0.25 -17.68 11.79
N TYR A 147 0.49 -16.55 11.76
CA TYR A 147 0.88 -15.85 10.56
C TYR A 147 2.38 -15.62 10.51
N ASP A 148 3.00 -15.91 9.36
CA ASP A 148 4.41 -15.62 9.12
C ASP A 148 4.62 -14.12 8.88
N ALA A 149 3.64 -13.47 8.24
CA ALA A 149 3.64 -12.04 7.99
C ALA A 149 2.23 -11.44 8.12
N VAL A 150 2.19 -10.18 8.52
CA VAL A 150 0.98 -9.34 8.55
C VAL A 150 1.21 -8.14 7.64
N VAL A 151 0.32 -7.95 6.67
CA VAL A 151 0.32 -6.80 5.76
C VAL A 151 -0.83 -5.88 6.16
N LEU A 152 -0.52 -4.64 6.48
CA LEU A 152 -1.49 -3.61 6.85
C LEU A 152 -1.69 -2.64 5.69
N ASP A 153 -2.89 -2.60 5.10
CA ASP A 153 -3.35 -1.51 4.24
C ASP A 153 -3.68 -0.30 5.14
N ALA A 154 -2.71 0.61 5.25
CA ALA A 154 -2.71 1.68 6.22
C ALA A 154 -3.41 2.96 5.69
N PRO A 155 -3.73 3.92 6.57
CA PRO A 155 -4.22 5.22 6.18
C PRO A 155 -3.28 5.97 5.22
N PRO A 156 -3.79 6.96 4.46
CA PRO A 156 -2.98 7.78 3.56
C PRO A 156 -1.85 8.54 4.27
N THR A 157 -0.81 8.93 3.50
CA THR A 157 0.38 9.67 3.97
C THR A 157 0.07 10.85 4.87
N GLY A 158 -0.93 11.66 4.56
CA GLY A 158 -1.33 12.80 5.42
C GLY A 158 -1.87 12.43 6.81
N ARG A 159 -2.01 11.12 7.13
CA ARG A 159 -2.44 10.61 8.44
C ARG A 159 -1.52 9.56 9.03
N ILE A 160 -0.59 9.03 8.24
CA ILE A 160 0.21 7.87 8.65
C ILE A 160 1.06 8.15 9.89
N GLY A 161 1.69 9.31 9.97
CA GLY A 161 2.50 9.71 11.10
C GLY A 161 1.71 9.75 12.41
N LYS A 162 0.51 10.34 12.39
CA LYS A 162 -0.40 10.34 13.55
C LYS A 162 -0.88 8.94 13.89
N PHE A 163 -1.26 8.15 12.89
CA PHE A 163 -1.74 6.78 13.07
C PHE A 163 -0.68 5.87 13.70
N LEU A 164 0.59 6.04 13.35
CA LEU A 164 1.70 5.23 13.88
C LEU A 164 2.35 5.84 15.14
N ASN A 165 2.13 7.11 15.46
CA ASN A 165 2.65 7.75 16.66
C ASN A 165 1.69 7.61 17.84
N VAL A 166 1.49 6.35 18.25
CA VAL A 166 0.55 5.95 19.30
C VAL A 166 0.81 6.66 20.63
N ASN A 167 2.07 6.88 20.99
CA ASN A 167 2.44 7.51 22.26
C ASN A 167 2.03 9.00 22.34
N ALA A 168 2.14 9.75 21.24
CA ALA A 168 1.76 11.15 21.23
C ALA A 168 0.24 11.33 21.42
N GLU A 169 -0.54 10.44 20.82
CA GLU A 169 -2.01 10.45 20.93
C GLU A 169 -2.49 10.08 22.36
N PHE A 170 -1.70 9.27 23.09
CA PHE A 170 -2.02 8.89 24.47
C PHE A 170 -1.50 9.83 25.56
N ALA A 171 -0.49 10.65 25.28
CA ALA A 171 0.13 11.52 26.26
C ALA A 171 -0.89 12.48 26.95
N GLY A 172 -2.04 12.71 26.30
CA GLY A 172 -3.14 13.53 26.81
C GLY A 172 -4.25 12.79 27.57
N LEU A 173 -4.37 11.46 27.42
CA LEU A 173 -5.59 10.73 27.81
C LEU A 173 -5.45 9.84 29.05
N ALA A 174 -4.32 9.21 29.28
CA ALA A 174 -4.12 8.40 30.48
C ALA A 174 -2.63 8.26 30.81
N LYS A 175 -2.20 8.79 31.95
CA LYS A 175 -0.81 8.70 32.41
C LYS A 175 -0.44 7.32 32.96
N MET A 176 -1.40 6.44 33.22
CA MET A 176 -1.17 5.06 33.75
C MET A 176 -2.35 4.16 33.39
N GLY A 177 -2.10 2.86 33.16
CA GLY A 177 -3.13 1.85 32.95
C GLY A 177 -2.80 0.84 31.84
N PRO A 178 -3.64 -0.17 31.61
CA PRO A 178 -3.42 -1.21 30.59
C PRO A 178 -3.24 -0.67 29.18
N LEU A 179 -3.92 0.41 28.83
CA LEU A 179 -3.81 1.09 27.53
C LEU A 179 -2.42 1.71 27.31
N HIS A 180 -1.83 2.30 28.36
CA HIS A 180 -0.48 2.86 28.27
C HIS A 180 0.56 1.78 27.99
N ASN A 181 0.52 0.67 28.74
CA ASN A 181 1.41 -0.46 28.51
C ASN A 181 1.26 -1.08 27.11
N GLN A 182 0.03 -1.07 26.58
CA GLN A 182 -0.24 -1.53 25.21
C GLN A 182 0.35 -0.57 24.18
N ALA A 183 0.23 0.73 24.38
CA ALA A 183 0.81 1.75 23.52
C ALA A 183 2.34 1.62 23.42
N ASP A 184 3.02 1.45 24.54
CA ASP A 184 4.47 1.21 24.60
C ASP A 184 4.87 -0.07 23.85
N SER A 185 4.10 -1.14 24.03
CA SER A 185 4.35 -2.41 23.34
C SER A 185 4.15 -2.32 21.83
N ILE A 186 3.16 -1.54 21.37
CA ILE A 186 2.94 -1.25 19.96
C ILE A 186 4.13 -0.46 19.40
N MET A 187 4.56 0.61 20.10
CA MET A 187 5.70 1.41 19.66
C MET A 187 6.99 0.59 19.60
N GLN A 188 7.23 -0.31 20.56
CA GLN A 188 8.36 -1.23 20.51
C GLN A 188 8.33 -2.13 19.26
N LEU A 189 7.16 -2.65 18.87
CA LEU A 189 7.02 -3.42 17.63
C LEU A 189 7.28 -2.54 16.40
N LEU A 190 6.67 -1.34 16.34
CA LEU A 190 6.79 -0.42 15.20
C LEU A 190 8.24 0.00 14.94
N HIS A 191 9.04 0.19 16.01
CA HIS A 191 10.47 0.54 15.89
C HIS A 191 11.40 -0.67 15.76
N SER A 192 10.86 -1.89 15.85
CA SER A 192 11.69 -3.10 15.81
C SER A 192 12.09 -3.49 14.38
N SER A 193 13.08 -4.38 14.29
CA SER A 193 13.45 -5.01 13.03
C SER A 193 12.38 -5.93 12.44
N GLN A 194 11.27 -6.16 13.13
CA GLN A 194 10.15 -6.95 12.62
C GLN A 194 9.20 -6.13 11.75
N THR A 195 9.26 -4.81 11.80
CA THR A 195 8.38 -3.89 11.06
C THR A 195 9.11 -3.26 9.88
N VAL A 196 8.35 -2.94 8.83
CA VAL A 196 8.77 -2.13 7.70
C VAL A 196 7.58 -1.33 7.17
N VAL A 197 7.80 -0.07 6.81
CA VAL A 197 6.78 0.81 6.21
C VAL A 197 7.13 1.02 4.74
N HIS A 198 6.30 0.52 3.84
CA HIS A 198 6.40 0.70 2.40
C HIS A 198 5.54 1.87 1.95
N ILE A 199 6.01 2.62 0.98
CA ILE A 199 5.30 3.80 0.48
C ILE A 199 4.96 3.60 -0.99
N VAL A 200 3.67 3.82 -1.32
CA VAL A 200 3.17 3.73 -2.69
C VAL A 200 3.01 5.13 -3.27
N ALA A 201 3.72 5.40 -4.36
CA ALA A 201 3.68 6.65 -5.09
C ALA A 201 3.16 6.46 -6.52
N LEU A 202 2.78 7.56 -7.18
CA LEU A 202 2.60 7.67 -8.62
C LEU A 202 3.60 8.71 -9.14
N LEU A 203 3.99 8.63 -10.42
CA LEU A 203 4.83 9.64 -11.09
C LEU A 203 3.97 10.86 -11.48
N GLU A 204 3.47 11.54 -10.46
CA GLU A 204 2.66 12.75 -10.56
C GLU A 204 3.11 13.71 -9.45
N GLU A 205 3.14 15.01 -9.72
CA GLU A 205 3.68 16.06 -8.84
C GLU A 205 3.18 15.95 -7.39
N MET A 206 1.86 15.94 -7.19
CA MET A 206 1.29 15.91 -5.84
C MET A 206 1.57 14.60 -5.06
N PRO A 207 1.44 13.38 -5.65
CA PRO A 207 1.85 12.15 -4.99
C PRO A 207 3.33 12.10 -4.64
N VAL A 208 4.21 12.63 -5.47
CA VAL A 208 5.65 12.65 -5.22
C VAL A 208 5.97 13.58 -4.06
N GLN A 209 5.45 14.81 -4.06
CA GLN A 209 5.62 15.74 -2.95
C GLN A 209 5.15 15.15 -1.63
N GLU A 210 3.93 14.60 -1.57
CA GLU A 210 3.41 13.97 -0.36
C GLU A 210 4.24 12.74 0.07
N THR A 211 4.85 12.02 -0.87
CA THR A 211 5.76 10.91 -0.58
C THR A 211 7.03 11.41 0.10
N VAL A 212 7.63 12.49 -0.42
CA VAL A 212 8.83 13.10 0.17
C VAL A 212 8.57 13.57 1.61
N GLU A 213 7.45 14.27 1.82
CA GLU A 213 7.02 14.74 3.15
C GLU A 213 6.76 13.58 4.11
N ALA A 214 6.07 12.52 3.66
CA ALA A 214 5.79 11.35 4.47
C ALA A 214 7.06 10.57 4.86
N VAL A 215 8.03 10.42 3.94
CA VAL A 215 9.32 9.81 4.25
C VAL A 215 10.06 10.58 5.32
N ALA A 216 10.06 11.92 5.23
CA ALA A 216 10.68 12.78 6.24
C ALA A 216 10.01 12.60 7.60
N GLU A 217 8.68 12.66 7.67
CA GLU A 217 7.89 12.46 8.90
C GLU A 217 8.15 11.09 9.54
N LEU A 218 8.10 10.01 8.73
CA LEU A 218 8.35 8.65 9.23
C LEU A 218 9.77 8.47 9.77
N ARG A 219 10.78 9.09 9.12
CA ARG A 219 12.17 9.08 9.59
C ARG A 219 12.35 9.86 10.89
N GLU A 220 11.68 11.02 11.03
CA GLU A 220 11.67 11.80 12.29
C GLU A 220 11.04 11.01 13.44
N LEU A 221 10.01 10.24 13.15
CA LEU A 221 9.38 9.31 14.11
C LEU A 221 10.23 8.06 14.39
N GLY A 222 11.36 7.87 13.73
CA GLY A 222 12.22 6.70 13.89
C GLY A 222 11.63 5.41 13.34
N LEU A 223 10.65 5.49 12.45
CA LEU A 223 9.99 4.33 11.85
C LEU A 223 10.82 3.77 10.67
N PRO A 224 10.89 2.44 10.51
CA PRO A 224 11.70 1.79 9.48
C PRO A 224 11.04 1.92 8.11
N VAL A 225 11.40 2.96 7.35
CA VAL A 225 10.96 3.14 5.97
C VAL A 225 11.66 2.12 5.08
N GLY A 226 10.88 1.41 4.29
CA GLY A 226 11.33 0.30 3.45
C GLY A 226 11.31 0.60 1.95
N GLU A 227 10.52 -0.17 1.20
CA GLU A 227 10.45 -0.05 -0.26
C GLU A 227 9.58 1.14 -0.67
N LEU A 228 10.05 1.91 -1.63
CA LEU A 228 9.25 2.84 -2.40
C LEU A 228 8.68 2.08 -3.61
N MET A 229 7.37 1.97 -3.69
CA MET A 229 6.67 1.26 -4.75
C MET A 229 5.99 2.29 -5.67
N ILE A 230 6.59 2.53 -6.85
CA ILE A 230 6.03 3.42 -7.86
C ILE A 230 5.00 2.63 -8.64
N ASN A 231 3.73 2.94 -8.46
CA ASN A 231 2.63 2.18 -9.04
C ASN A 231 2.15 2.80 -10.37
N ARG A 232 1.47 1.99 -11.19
CA ARG A 232 0.89 2.37 -12.48
C ARG A 232 1.91 2.94 -13.47
N VAL A 233 3.09 2.39 -13.46
CA VAL A 233 4.12 2.76 -14.43
C VAL A 233 3.73 2.20 -15.79
N ARG A 234 3.67 3.06 -16.79
CA ARG A 234 3.36 2.67 -18.17
C ARG A 234 4.63 2.57 -18.98
N GLU A 235 4.69 1.55 -19.83
CA GLU A 235 5.75 1.50 -20.83
C GLU A 235 5.69 2.74 -21.74
N PRO A 236 6.83 3.35 -22.04
CA PRO A 236 6.87 4.50 -22.92
C PRO A 236 6.42 4.11 -24.34
N LEU A 237 5.35 4.74 -24.83
CA LEU A 237 4.83 4.52 -26.19
C LEU A 237 5.79 4.99 -27.28
N LEU A 238 6.75 5.84 -26.93
CA LEU A 238 7.74 6.39 -27.84
C LEU A 238 9.12 5.83 -27.49
N SER A 239 9.81 5.28 -28.49
CA SER A 239 11.23 4.95 -28.35
C SER A 239 12.08 6.22 -28.17
N ASP A 240 13.29 6.11 -27.65
CA ASP A 240 14.21 7.26 -27.46
C ASP A 240 14.46 7.99 -28.77
N ARG A 241 14.57 7.25 -29.89
CA ARG A 241 14.68 7.85 -31.24
C ARG A 241 13.45 8.69 -31.59
N ALA A 242 12.25 8.17 -31.33
CA ALA A 242 11.01 8.90 -31.59
C ALA A 242 10.89 10.14 -30.69
N ARG A 243 11.23 10.03 -29.41
CA ARG A 243 11.31 11.17 -28.47
C ARG A 243 12.26 12.25 -29.00
N GLY A 244 13.46 11.88 -29.46
CA GLY A 244 14.42 12.80 -30.06
C GLY A 244 13.89 13.53 -31.30
N MET A 245 13.13 12.83 -32.15
CA MET A 245 12.48 13.44 -33.30
C MET A 245 11.37 14.42 -32.89
N VAL A 246 10.56 14.06 -31.90
CA VAL A 246 9.48 14.90 -31.36
C VAL A 246 10.05 16.18 -30.74
N ARG A 247 11.12 16.10 -29.96
CA ARG A 247 11.81 17.25 -29.37
C ARG A 247 12.43 18.16 -30.43
N SER A 248 13.00 17.58 -31.48
CA SER A 248 13.47 18.34 -32.62
C SER A 248 12.34 19.09 -33.32
N ALA A 249 11.16 18.48 -33.46
CA ALA A 249 9.99 19.14 -34.03
C ALA A 249 9.51 20.32 -33.18
N ALA A 250 9.49 20.17 -31.86
CA ALA A 250 9.14 21.23 -30.90
C ALA A 250 10.15 22.41 -30.98
N ALA A 251 11.42 22.13 -31.22
CA ALA A 251 12.51 23.12 -31.35
C ALA A 251 12.59 23.78 -32.74
N GLY A 252 11.57 23.64 -33.61
CA GLY A 252 11.50 24.27 -34.91
C GLY A 252 11.66 23.33 -36.11
N GLY A 253 11.97 22.05 -35.89
CA GLY A 253 12.10 21.03 -36.95
C GLY A 253 10.78 20.37 -37.38
N ARG A 254 9.63 20.99 -37.08
CA ARG A 254 8.29 20.41 -37.29
C ARG A 254 8.04 19.93 -38.75
N ALA A 255 8.43 20.72 -39.73
CA ALA A 255 8.23 20.36 -41.15
C ALA A 255 8.95 19.05 -41.50
N ARG A 256 10.21 18.92 -41.12
CA ARG A 256 11.03 17.71 -41.37
C ARG A 256 10.46 16.48 -40.66
N THR A 257 10.02 16.61 -39.41
CA THR A 257 9.43 15.51 -38.66
C THR A 257 8.11 15.06 -39.30
N ARG A 258 7.27 16.00 -39.79
CA ARG A 258 6.05 15.69 -40.55
C ARG A 258 6.34 14.88 -41.80
N ASP A 259 7.38 15.26 -42.56
CA ASP A 259 7.75 14.56 -43.78
C ASP A 259 8.18 13.12 -43.49
N LEU A 260 8.98 12.92 -42.45
CA LEU A 260 9.41 11.57 -41.99
C LEU A 260 8.20 10.71 -41.55
N ILE A 261 7.30 11.25 -40.75
CA ILE A 261 6.08 10.52 -40.31
C ILE A 261 5.23 10.16 -41.56
N ALA A 262 5.08 11.08 -42.51
CA ALA A 262 4.32 10.83 -43.72
C ALA A 262 4.97 9.75 -44.61
N GLU A 263 6.30 9.69 -44.64
CA GLU A 263 7.06 8.67 -45.37
C GLU A 263 6.89 7.30 -44.72
N ASP A 264 7.07 7.20 -43.43
CA ASP A 264 6.90 5.95 -42.66
C ASP A 264 5.47 5.40 -42.80
N LEU A 265 4.46 6.25 -42.70
CA LEU A 265 3.05 5.85 -42.89
C LEU A 265 2.79 5.32 -44.31
N ARG A 266 3.36 5.97 -45.35
CA ARG A 266 3.24 5.48 -46.73
C ARG A 266 3.94 4.13 -46.92
N ALA A 267 5.12 3.97 -46.31
CA ALA A 267 5.84 2.68 -46.33
C ALA A 267 5.02 1.58 -45.66
N ALA A 268 4.28 1.89 -44.60
CA ALA A 268 3.34 1.01 -43.93
C ALA A 268 2.00 0.81 -44.67
N LYS A 269 1.85 1.36 -45.89
CA LYS A 269 0.64 1.33 -46.73
C LYS A 269 -0.59 1.96 -46.09
N VAL A 270 -0.39 2.94 -45.23
CA VAL A 270 -1.45 3.75 -44.59
C VAL A 270 -1.78 4.94 -45.50
N ARG A 271 -3.06 5.26 -45.67
CA ARG A 271 -3.49 6.50 -46.34
C ARG A 271 -3.11 7.70 -45.50
N VAL A 272 -2.28 8.59 -46.04
CA VAL A 272 -1.75 9.75 -45.33
C VAL A 272 -2.54 11.00 -45.71
N SER A 273 -3.01 11.74 -44.69
CA SER A 273 -3.49 13.12 -44.85
C SER A 273 -2.66 14.08 -43.99
N ALA A 274 -2.61 15.34 -44.32
CA ALA A 274 -1.90 16.35 -43.55
C ALA A 274 -2.45 16.43 -42.10
N ALA A 275 -3.76 16.42 -41.96
CA ALA A 275 -4.41 16.42 -40.63
C ALA A 275 -4.04 15.20 -39.75
N MET A 276 -3.91 14.00 -40.37
CA MET A 276 -3.47 12.81 -39.65
C MET A 276 -2.03 12.92 -39.15
N VAL A 277 -1.12 13.43 -40.00
CA VAL A 277 0.28 13.62 -39.61
C VAL A 277 0.42 14.66 -38.50
N ASP A 278 -0.32 15.77 -38.62
CA ASP A 278 -0.34 16.81 -37.58
C ASP A 278 -0.89 16.27 -36.26
N GLY A 279 -2.01 15.52 -36.28
CA GLY A 279 -2.61 14.92 -35.11
C GLY A 279 -1.69 13.90 -34.41
N LEU A 280 -0.98 13.06 -35.18
CA LEU A 280 0.01 12.12 -34.65
C LEU A 280 1.20 12.86 -34.00
N LEU A 281 1.70 13.90 -34.65
CA LEU A 281 2.80 14.70 -34.13
C LEU A 281 2.40 15.43 -32.84
N ASP A 282 1.22 16.07 -32.81
CA ASP A 282 0.71 16.73 -31.60
C ASP A 282 0.51 15.74 -30.45
N THR A 283 -0.02 14.55 -30.76
CA THR A 283 -0.15 13.47 -29.78
C THR A 283 1.22 13.03 -29.24
N ALA A 284 2.20 12.85 -30.13
CA ALA A 284 3.55 12.46 -29.74
C ALA A 284 4.25 13.54 -28.88
N VAL A 285 4.05 14.82 -29.19
CA VAL A 285 4.54 15.94 -28.36
C VAL A 285 3.95 15.88 -26.96
N ASN A 286 2.63 15.68 -26.84
CA ASN A 286 1.97 15.58 -25.54
C ASN A 286 2.45 14.36 -24.74
N ILE A 287 2.72 13.23 -25.41
CA ILE A 287 3.27 12.05 -24.78
C ILE A 287 4.68 12.31 -24.26
N ASP A 288 5.56 12.91 -25.07
CA ASP A 288 6.94 13.22 -24.67
C ASP A 288 7.00 14.20 -23.50
N GLN A 289 6.18 15.25 -23.51
CA GLN A 289 6.07 16.17 -22.37
C GLN A 289 5.65 15.46 -21.08
N ARG A 290 4.71 14.52 -21.16
CA ARG A 290 4.31 13.72 -19.99
C ARG A 290 5.44 12.81 -19.50
N LEU A 291 6.19 12.20 -20.42
CA LEU A 291 7.35 11.37 -20.06
C LEU A 291 8.46 12.21 -19.41
N GLU A 292 8.68 13.45 -19.87
CA GLU A 292 9.64 14.36 -19.24
C GLU A 292 9.24 14.70 -17.79
N LEU A 293 7.97 14.98 -17.55
CA LEU A 293 7.48 15.17 -16.18
C LEU A 293 7.70 13.93 -15.32
N GLN A 294 7.38 12.73 -15.83
CA GLN A 294 7.61 11.50 -15.10
C GLN A 294 9.09 11.23 -14.84
N ASP A 295 9.99 11.60 -15.76
CA ASP A 295 11.43 11.47 -15.55
C ASP A 295 11.90 12.38 -14.41
N THR A 296 11.39 13.63 -14.36
CA THR A 296 11.65 14.56 -13.24
C THR A 296 11.15 14.02 -11.91
N GLU A 297 9.92 13.50 -11.86
CA GLU A 297 9.34 12.91 -10.65
C GLU A 297 10.13 11.68 -10.17
N ARG A 298 10.70 10.88 -11.09
CA ARG A 298 11.60 9.79 -10.73
C ARG A 298 12.90 10.28 -10.09
N GLU A 299 13.46 11.38 -10.60
CA GLU A 299 14.68 11.98 -10.04
C GLU A 299 14.44 12.48 -8.61
N ASP A 300 13.30 13.13 -8.37
CA ASP A 300 12.90 13.60 -7.03
C ASP A 300 12.73 12.43 -6.05
N LEU A 301 12.06 11.37 -6.47
CA LEU A 301 11.90 10.16 -5.68
C LEU A 301 13.24 9.43 -5.43
N ALA A 302 14.14 9.41 -6.41
CA ALA A 302 15.48 8.83 -6.26
C ALA A 302 16.31 9.57 -5.22
N GLY A 303 16.08 10.88 -5.03
CA GLY A 303 16.69 11.68 -3.96
C GLY A 303 16.40 11.19 -2.55
N LEU A 304 15.34 10.39 -2.34
CA LEU A 304 15.02 9.77 -1.05
C LEU A 304 15.99 8.66 -0.65
N ALA A 305 16.79 8.14 -1.59
CA ALA A 305 17.73 7.04 -1.39
C ALA A 305 17.08 5.79 -0.74
N LEU A 306 15.87 5.46 -1.18
CA LEU A 306 15.13 4.26 -0.79
C LEU A 306 15.27 3.18 -1.87
N PRO A 307 15.26 1.90 -1.50
CA PRO A 307 15.01 0.83 -2.46
C PRO A 307 13.69 1.08 -3.17
N THR A 308 13.69 0.96 -4.50
CA THR A 308 12.54 1.33 -5.33
C THR A 308 12.16 0.20 -6.27
N THR A 309 10.86 -0.09 -6.36
CA THR A 309 10.27 -1.03 -7.32
C THR A 309 9.19 -0.31 -8.12
N GLU A 310 9.29 -0.35 -9.45
CA GLU A 310 8.25 0.14 -10.35
C GLU A 310 7.26 -1.00 -10.66
N LEU A 311 5.97 -0.73 -10.43
CA LEU A 311 4.88 -1.67 -10.68
C LEU A 311 4.10 -1.23 -11.93
N PRO A 312 3.86 -2.12 -12.88
CA PRO A 312 3.20 -1.78 -14.14
C PRO A 312 1.75 -1.33 -13.93
N ASP A 313 1.27 -0.48 -14.83
CA ASP A 313 -0.17 -0.19 -14.95
C ASP A 313 -0.87 -1.43 -15.53
N VAL A 314 -1.87 -1.94 -14.81
CA VAL A 314 -2.61 -3.13 -15.23
C VAL A 314 -3.90 -2.71 -15.92
N PRO A 315 -3.99 -2.84 -17.25
CA PRO A 315 -5.18 -2.50 -18.01
C PRO A 315 -6.35 -3.44 -17.64
N GLY A 316 -7.54 -2.88 -17.44
CA GLY A 316 -8.76 -3.67 -17.21
C GLY A 316 -9.16 -3.84 -15.75
N GLY A 317 -8.37 -3.34 -14.81
CA GLY A 317 -8.66 -3.40 -13.37
C GLY A 317 -7.89 -4.48 -12.62
N VAL A 318 -8.09 -4.51 -11.30
CA VAL A 318 -7.37 -5.43 -10.41
C VAL A 318 -8.20 -6.70 -10.25
N ASP A 319 -7.67 -7.80 -10.74
CA ASP A 319 -8.18 -9.16 -10.54
C ASP A 319 -7.06 -10.08 -9.99
N ALA A 320 -7.36 -11.34 -9.80
CA ALA A 320 -6.38 -12.32 -9.31
C ALA A 320 -5.19 -12.52 -10.28
N GLY A 321 -5.35 -12.25 -11.58
CA GLY A 321 -4.28 -12.28 -12.57
C GLY A 321 -3.34 -11.10 -12.38
N ALA A 322 -3.91 -9.90 -12.32
CA ALA A 322 -3.20 -8.66 -12.05
C ALA A 322 -2.41 -8.70 -10.72
N LEU A 323 -3.02 -9.21 -9.65
CA LEU A 323 -2.32 -9.36 -8.37
C LEU A 323 -1.11 -10.28 -8.46
N ARG A 324 -1.19 -11.36 -9.25
CA ARG A 324 -0.04 -12.26 -9.45
C ARG A 324 1.05 -11.59 -10.27
N GLU A 325 0.71 -10.86 -11.33
CA GLU A 325 1.66 -10.10 -12.14
C GLU A 325 2.43 -9.10 -11.26
N LEU A 326 1.74 -8.28 -10.48
CA LEU A 326 2.36 -7.33 -9.55
C LEU A 326 3.20 -8.05 -8.47
N ALA A 327 2.74 -9.20 -7.96
CA ALA A 327 3.48 -10.00 -7.00
C ALA A 327 4.76 -10.58 -7.60
N ASP A 328 4.75 -10.99 -8.87
CA ASP A 328 5.92 -11.47 -9.58
C ASP A 328 6.96 -10.36 -9.73
N VAL A 329 6.54 -9.13 -10.09
CA VAL A 329 7.43 -7.96 -10.14
C VAL A 329 8.07 -7.68 -8.78
N LEU A 330 7.32 -7.74 -7.66
CA LEU A 330 7.85 -7.55 -6.31
C LEU A 330 8.91 -8.59 -5.93
N ARG A 331 8.77 -9.83 -6.41
CA ARG A 331 9.75 -10.90 -6.20
C ARG A 331 10.99 -10.72 -7.10
N GLU A 332 10.78 -10.39 -8.36
CA GLU A 332 11.87 -10.19 -9.33
C GLU A 332 12.74 -8.97 -8.99
N SER A 333 12.16 -7.92 -8.42
CA SER A 333 12.91 -6.76 -7.92
C SER A 333 13.75 -7.05 -6.67
N GLY A 334 13.56 -8.21 -6.05
CA GLY A 334 14.21 -8.59 -4.80
C GLY A 334 13.65 -7.85 -3.58
N ALA A 335 12.45 -7.26 -3.67
CA ALA A 335 11.76 -6.70 -2.52
C ALA A 335 11.27 -7.81 -1.57
N ILE A 336 10.72 -8.88 -2.13
CA ILE A 336 10.18 -10.03 -1.41
C ILE A 336 10.81 -11.33 -1.91
#